data_e1cfaf225ab5431a6e393ce2e5a89555
#
_entry.id   e1cfaf225ab5431a6e393ce2e5a89555
#
_cell.length_a   1.000
_cell.length_b   1.000
_cell.length_c   1.000
_cell.angle_alpha   90.00
_cell.angle_beta   90.00
_cell.angle_gamma   90.00
#
_symmetry.space_group_name_H-M   'P 1'
#
loop_
_entity.id
_entity.type
_entity.pdbx_description
1 polymer ?
#
loop_
_entity_poly.entity_id
_entity_poly.type
_entity_poly.pdbx_seq_one_letter_code
_entity_poly.pdbx_strand_id
1 'polypeptide(L)'
;MLQKKIILKNQCSQRRSAGIYIVIFFMLISVIILSGCSNKVDVTTLVKNKLSGEDAMNSAVAVVDDFFKNMISGNLEESFNLISSQDRLTHDLSDFKRELENVTQIVDIELNWVEVKNNIADVGVDLVDSYDNEEKVYKDIIVSLVKEEDGSWKINFWD
;
A
#
# COMPACT_ATOMS: atom_id res chain seq x y z
N MET A 1 -9.46 2.09 -24.50
CA MET A 1 -10.58 1.67 -23.62
C MET A 1 -10.13 1.15 -22.26
N LEU A 2 -8.83 1.25 -21.95
CA LEU A 2 -8.17 0.73 -20.72
C LEU A 2 -8.00 1.76 -19.59
N GLN A 3 -8.37 3.00 -19.80
CA GLN A 3 -8.31 4.04 -18.75
C GLN A 3 -9.24 3.81 -17.54
N LYS A 4 -9.97 2.69 -17.50
CA LYS A 4 -11.00 2.43 -16.49
C LYS A 4 -10.62 1.42 -15.42
N LYS A 5 -9.40 0.85 -15.46
CA LYS A 5 -9.00 -0.21 -14.53
C LYS A 5 -7.92 0.17 -13.51
N ILE A 6 -7.35 1.36 -13.61
CA ILE A 6 -6.63 1.93 -12.48
C ILE A 6 -7.70 2.49 -11.55
N ILE A 7 -8.03 1.75 -10.55
CA ILE A 7 -9.23 1.85 -9.72
C ILE A 7 -9.26 3.18 -8.97
N LEU A 8 -10.02 4.12 -9.49
CA LEU A 8 -10.51 5.25 -8.71
C LEU A 8 -11.59 4.76 -7.74
N LYS A 9 -11.22 4.18 -6.63
CA LYS A 9 -12.09 4.08 -5.46
C LYS A 9 -12.04 5.38 -4.68
N ASN A 10 -12.70 6.41 -5.20
CA ASN A 10 -13.02 7.59 -4.41
C ASN A 10 -14.00 7.20 -3.30
N GLN A 11 -13.48 6.91 -2.11
CA GLN A 11 -14.31 6.89 -0.91
C GLN A 11 -14.49 8.31 -0.39
N CYS A 12 -15.64 8.86 -0.69
CA CYS A 12 -16.17 10.08 -0.09
C CYS A 12 -16.34 9.88 1.42
N SER A 13 -15.41 10.41 2.23
CA SER A 13 -15.50 10.43 3.68
C SER A 13 -16.59 11.43 4.12
N GLN A 14 -17.77 10.94 4.45
CA GLN A 14 -18.79 11.69 5.15
C GLN A 14 -18.35 11.93 6.61
N ARG A 15 -17.88 13.14 6.91
CA ARG A 15 -17.81 13.65 8.28
C ARG A 15 -19.23 13.77 8.85
N ARG A 16 -19.62 12.84 9.70
CA ARG A 16 -20.77 13.03 10.60
C ARG A 16 -20.29 13.52 11.96
N SER A 17 -20.82 14.64 12.34
CA SER A 17 -20.69 15.32 13.61
C SER A 17 -21.04 14.38 14.78
N ALA A 18 -20.08 14.11 15.65
CA ALA A 18 -20.27 13.41 16.92
C ALA A 18 -19.89 14.33 18.07
N GLY A 19 -20.67 15.37 18.25
CA GLY A 19 -20.69 16.11 19.50
C GLY A 19 -21.97 15.76 20.22
N ILE A 20 -21.88 15.14 21.39
CA ILE A 20 -22.88 15.14 22.48
C ILE A 20 -22.74 13.92 23.41
N TYR A 21 -21.97 12.88 23.09
CA TYR A 21 -21.90 11.68 23.98
C TYR A 21 -20.69 11.60 24.92
N ILE A 22 -19.88 12.67 25.02
CA ILE A 22 -18.65 12.66 25.85
C ILE A 22 -18.91 12.96 27.34
N VAL A 23 -20.06 13.50 27.73
CA VAL A 23 -20.32 13.96 29.11
C VAL A 23 -20.88 12.85 30.02
N ILE A 24 -21.44 11.79 29.51
CA ILE A 24 -22.08 10.72 30.33
C ILE A 24 -21.12 9.55 30.66
N PHE A 25 -19.98 9.48 29.99
CA PHE A 25 -19.03 8.37 30.16
C PHE A 25 -18.02 8.58 31.32
N PHE A 26 -17.94 9.78 31.89
CA PHE A 26 -17.00 10.09 32.97
C PHE A 26 -17.48 9.78 34.39
N MET A 27 -18.74 9.39 34.59
CA MET A 27 -19.30 9.13 35.94
C MET A 27 -19.39 7.67 36.35
N LEU A 28 -18.91 6.70 35.55
CA LEU A 28 -19.01 5.26 35.84
C LEU A 28 -17.67 4.55 36.03
N ILE A 29 -16.55 5.26 36.11
CA ILE A 29 -15.21 4.66 36.28
C ILE A 29 -14.65 4.87 37.70
N SER A 30 -15.50 4.84 38.74
CA SER A 30 -14.99 5.03 40.12
C SER A 30 -15.06 3.78 41.01
N VAL A 31 -15.36 2.60 40.52
CA VAL A 31 -15.36 1.41 41.36
C VAL A 31 -14.88 0.18 40.58
N ILE A 32 -13.63 0.05 40.26
CA ILE A 32 -12.94 -1.25 40.12
C ILE A 32 -11.41 -1.00 40.23
N ILE A 33 -10.95 -0.72 41.42
CA ILE A 33 -9.55 -0.90 41.78
C ILE A 33 -9.55 -1.92 42.92
N LEU A 34 -9.21 -3.16 42.61
CA LEU A 34 -8.60 -4.17 43.43
C LEU A 34 -8.89 -5.60 42.88
N SER A 35 -8.25 -5.95 41.81
CA SER A 35 -7.90 -7.33 41.51
C SER A 35 -6.59 -7.31 40.76
N GLY A 36 -5.51 -7.39 41.48
CA GLY A 36 -4.16 -7.51 40.97
C GLY A 36 -4.00 -8.85 40.27
N CYS A 37 -4.16 -8.89 38.95
CA CYS A 37 -3.49 -9.85 38.11
C CYS A 37 -2.32 -9.14 37.47
N SER A 38 -1.13 -9.39 38.02
CA SER A 38 0.15 -8.99 37.43
C SER A 38 0.36 -9.79 36.13
N ASN A 39 -0.31 -9.38 35.07
CA ASN A 39 0.14 -9.75 33.74
C ASN A 39 1.38 -8.91 33.47
N LYS A 40 2.56 -9.50 33.65
CA LYS A 40 3.79 -8.97 33.10
C LYS A 40 3.60 -8.90 31.59
N VAL A 41 3.16 -7.75 31.11
CA VAL A 41 3.21 -7.44 29.68
C VAL A 41 4.70 -7.47 29.33
N ASP A 42 5.09 -8.46 28.56
CA ASP A 42 6.46 -8.59 28.11
C ASP A 42 6.76 -7.45 27.12
N VAL A 43 7.39 -6.40 27.63
CA VAL A 43 7.80 -5.21 26.88
C VAL A 43 8.65 -5.61 25.67
N THR A 44 9.38 -6.73 25.75
CA THR A 44 10.21 -7.26 24.67
C THR A 44 9.34 -7.66 23.45
N THR A 45 8.17 -8.25 23.71
CA THR A 45 7.23 -8.64 22.64
C THR A 45 6.60 -7.44 21.96
N LEU A 46 6.26 -6.39 22.73
CA LEU A 46 5.69 -5.14 22.15
C LEU A 46 6.72 -4.38 21.30
N VAL A 47 7.96 -4.31 21.76
CA VAL A 47 9.05 -3.68 21.00
C VAL A 47 9.35 -4.46 19.72
N LYS A 48 9.40 -5.79 19.80
CA LYS A 48 9.63 -6.65 18.63
C LYS A 48 8.52 -6.53 17.59
N ASN A 49 7.27 -6.47 18.01
CA ASN A 49 6.13 -6.30 17.10
C ASN A 49 6.13 -4.91 16.43
N LYS A 50 6.53 -3.86 17.14
CA LYS A 50 6.64 -2.51 16.57
C LYS A 50 7.76 -2.41 15.52
N LEU A 51 8.95 -2.97 15.81
CA LEU A 51 10.06 -3.03 14.86
C LEU A 51 9.71 -3.87 13.63
N SER A 52 9.07 -5.02 13.84
CA SER A 52 8.60 -5.88 12.74
C SER A 52 7.59 -5.20 11.81
N GLY A 53 6.74 -4.32 12.34
CA GLY A 53 5.78 -3.55 11.54
C GLY A 53 6.47 -2.48 10.68
N GLU A 54 7.44 -1.77 11.23
CA GLU A 54 8.21 -0.76 10.50
C GLU A 54 9.07 -1.37 9.39
N ASP A 55 9.72 -2.50 9.66
CA ASP A 55 10.48 -3.25 8.65
C ASP A 55 9.57 -3.74 7.50
N ALA A 56 8.35 -4.19 7.82
CA ALA A 56 7.39 -4.61 6.80
C ALA A 56 6.93 -3.44 5.91
N MET A 57 6.66 -2.27 6.50
CA MET A 57 6.32 -1.05 5.77
C MET A 57 7.45 -0.62 4.84
N ASN A 58 8.67 -0.53 5.36
CA ASN A 58 9.85 -0.13 4.60
C ASN A 58 10.11 -1.10 3.43
N SER A 59 9.92 -2.39 3.65
CA SER A 59 10.11 -3.41 2.61
C SER A 59 9.05 -3.31 1.51
N ALA A 60 7.79 -3.03 1.87
CA ALA A 60 6.72 -2.83 0.88
C ALA A 60 6.95 -1.57 0.04
N VAL A 61 7.33 -0.46 0.68
CA VAL A 61 7.67 0.81 0.01
C VAL A 61 8.83 0.60 -0.98
N ALA A 62 9.88 -0.12 -0.57
CA ALA A 62 11.04 -0.39 -1.41
C ALA A 62 10.66 -1.14 -2.69
N VAL A 63 9.74 -2.12 -2.60
CA VAL A 63 9.25 -2.86 -3.79
C VAL A 63 8.52 -1.94 -4.76
N VAL A 64 7.67 -1.03 -4.26
CA VAL A 64 6.96 -0.07 -5.13
C VAL A 64 7.93 0.90 -5.80
N ASP A 65 8.88 1.42 -5.03
CA ASP A 65 9.93 2.31 -5.53
C ASP A 65 10.77 1.64 -6.64
N ASP A 66 11.23 0.41 -6.38
CA ASP A 66 12.01 -0.37 -7.36
C ASP A 66 11.18 -0.69 -8.62
N PHE A 67 9.89 -1.02 -8.46
CA PHE A 67 9.01 -1.30 -9.59
C PHE A 67 8.91 -0.10 -10.54
N PHE A 68 8.61 1.07 -10.01
CA PHE A 68 8.47 2.27 -10.84
C PHE A 68 9.83 2.77 -11.38
N LYS A 69 10.91 2.68 -10.61
CA LYS A 69 12.26 3.00 -11.10
C LYS A 69 12.64 2.14 -12.31
N ASN A 70 12.34 0.85 -12.25
CA ASN A 70 12.58 -0.04 -13.36
C ASN A 70 11.68 0.30 -14.56
N MET A 71 10.40 0.63 -14.34
CA MET A 71 9.50 1.07 -15.40
C MET A 71 10.00 2.35 -16.09
N ILE A 72 10.37 3.37 -15.31
CA ILE A 72 10.89 4.67 -15.80
C ILE A 72 12.19 4.45 -16.60
N SER A 73 13.04 3.52 -16.14
CA SER A 73 14.30 3.19 -16.81
C SER A 73 14.14 2.26 -18.03
N GLY A 74 12.92 1.78 -18.31
CA GLY A 74 12.66 0.83 -19.40
C GLY A 74 13.05 -0.63 -19.09
N ASN A 75 13.42 -0.95 -17.84
CA ASN A 75 13.79 -2.28 -17.38
C ASN A 75 12.52 -3.11 -17.07
N LEU A 76 11.68 -3.33 -18.08
CA LEU A 76 10.34 -3.92 -17.90
C LEU A 76 10.37 -5.36 -17.38
N GLU A 77 11.42 -6.12 -17.66
CA GLU A 77 11.58 -7.47 -17.13
C GLU A 77 11.81 -7.45 -15.62
N GLU A 78 12.63 -6.52 -15.13
CA GLU A 78 12.87 -6.35 -13.69
C GLU A 78 11.60 -5.86 -12.96
N SER A 79 10.84 -4.96 -13.57
CA SER A 79 9.53 -4.57 -13.02
C SER A 79 8.57 -5.76 -12.97
N PHE A 80 8.51 -6.56 -14.04
CA PHE A 80 7.67 -7.76 -14.10
C PHE A 80 8.03 -8.79 -13.02
N ASN A 81 9.31 -8.93 -12.68
CA ASN A 81 9.75 -9.81 -11.60
C ASN A 81 9.31 -9.38 -10.20
N LEU A 82 8.89 -8.12 -10.03
CA LEU A 82 8.31 -7.60 -8.79
C LEU A 82 6.79 -7.82 -8.69
N ILE A 83 6.14 -8.30 -9.74
CA ILE A 83 4.72 -8.66 -9.75
C ILE A 83 4.52 -10.01 -9.05
N SER A 84 3.36 -10.20 -8.44
CA SER A 84 3.01 -11.39 -7.67
C SER A 84 3.13 -12.68 -8.50
N SER A 85 3.51 -13.77 -7.83
CA SER A 85 3.58 -15.08 -8.48
C SER A 85 2.22 -15.51 -9.01
N GLN A 86 1.13 -15.15 -8.33
CA GLN A 86 -0.24 -15.46 -8.76
C GLN A 86 -0.59 -14.76 -10.07
N ASP A 87 -0.25 -13.49 -10.21
CA ASP A 87 -0.45 -12.74 -11.46
C ASP A 87 0.37 -13.31 -12.61
N ARG A 88 1.62 -13.66 -12.34
CA ARG A 88 2.55 -14.24 -13.32
C ARG A 88 2.21 -15.67 -13.74
N LEU A 89 1.29 -16.37 -13.04
CA LEU A 89 0.74 -17.63 -13.50
C LEU A 89 -0.26 -17.47 -14.66
N THR A 90 -0.89 -16.31 -14.75
CA THR A 90 -1.96 -16.03 -15.72
C THR A 90 -1.55 -15.03 -16.80
N HIS A 91 -0.51 -14.25 -16.54
CA HIS A 91 0.00 -13.21 -17.44
C HIS A 91 1.50 -13.33 -17.58
N ASP A 92 2.00 -13.24 -18.80
CA ASP A 92 3.43 -13.26 -19.09
C ASP A 92 4.00 -11.84 -19.28
N LEU A 93 5.32 -11.77 -19.50
CA LEU A 93 6.01 -10.52 -19.75
C LEU A 93 5.49 -9.78 -21.01
N SER A 94 4.98 -10.53 -22.00
CA SER A 94 4.40 -9.93 -23.21
C SER A 94 3.07 -9.28 -22.93
N ASP A 95 2.25 -9.87 -22.04
CA ASP A 95 1.02 -9.26 -21.56
C ASP A 95 1.31 -7.97 -20.81
N PHE A 96 2.29 -7.98 -19.91
CA PHE A 96 2.72 -6.79 -19.17
C PHE A 96 3.18 -5.68 -20.10
N LYS A 97 4.04 -5.97 -21.07
CA LYS A 97 4.50 -4.99 -22.06
C LYS A 97 3.34 -4.43 -22.87
N ARG A 98 2.39 -5.26 -23.29
CA ARG A 98 1.21 -4.84 -24.05
C ARG A 98 0.30 -3.90 -23.24
N GLU A 99 0.13 -4.15 -21.94
CA GLU A 99 -0.62 -3.24 -21.04
C GLU A 99 0.04 -1.85 -21.00
N LEU A 100 1.37 -1.82 -20.99
CA LEU A 100 2.14 -0.57 -20.92
C LEU A 100 2.22 0.18 -22.26
N GLU A 101 2.12 -0.49 -23.42
CA GLU A 101 2.14 0.15 -24.73
C GLU A 101 1.03 1.20 -24.93
N ASN A 102 -0.07 1.07 -24.18
CA ASN A 102 -1.22 1.96 -24.24
C ASN A 102 -1.24 2.99 -23.10
N VAL A 103 -0.20 3.01 -22.27
CA VAL A 103 -0.04 3.93 -21.14
C VAL A 103 0.96 5.02 -21.54
N THR A 104 0.67 6.25 -21.17
CA THR A 104 1.61 7.37 -21.31
C THR A 104 2.87 7.10 -20.46
N GLN A 105 3.96 7.70 -20.84
CA GLN A 105 5.24 7.45 -20.19
C GLN A 105 5.24 8.00 -18.77
N ILE A 106 5.32 7.11 -17.77
CA ILE A 106 5.57 7.52 -16.38
C ILE A 106 6.98 8.07 -16.29
N VAL A 107 7.12 9.29 -15.77
CA VAL A 107 8.41 9.99 -15.65
C VAL A 107 8.87 10.18 -14.22
N ASP A 108 7.95 10.19 -13.26
CA ASP A 108 8.26 10.33 -11.84
C ASP A 108 7.15 9.75 -10.95
N ILE A 109 7.49 9.47 -9.69
CA ILE A 109 6.55 9.09 -8.63
C ILE A 109 6.90 9.78 -7.32
N GLU A 110 5.88 10.06 -6.52
CA GLU A 110 6.00 10.46 -5.12
C GLU A 110 5.27 9.44 -4.23
N LEU A 111 5.99 8.89 -3.25
CA LEU A 111 5.45 7.92 -2.29
C LEU A 111 4.85 8.69 -1.10
N ASN A 112 3.55 8.56 -0.87
CA ASN A 112 2.82 9.40 0.09
C ASN A 112 2.60 8.72 1.44
N TRP A 113 2.15 7.47 1.42
CA TRP A 113 1.83 6.71 2.62
C TRP A 113 1.91 5.21 2.37
N VAL A 114 1.97 4.43 3.45
CA VAL A 114 1.92 2.96 3.42
C VAL A 114 1.07 2.45 4.57
N GLU A 115 0.22 1.47 4.30
CA GLU A 115 -0.53 0.71 5.29
C GLU A 115 -0.24 -0.78 5.10
N VAL A 116 0.14 -1.47 6.18
CA VAL A 116 0.39 -2.92 6.18
C VAL A 116 -0.59 -3.60 7.12
N LYS A 117 -1.31 -4.59 6.59
CA LYS A 117 -2.27 -5.38 7.36
C LYS A 117 -2.12 -6.87 7.00
N ASN A 118 -1.54 -7.62 7.92
CA ASN A 118 -1.22 -9.03 7.71
C ASN A 118 -0.25 -9.23 6.52
N ASN A 119 -0.72 -9.90 5.47
CA ASN A 119 0.03 -10.20 4.25
C ASN A 119 -0.34 -9.28 3.07
N ILE A 120 -0.98 -8.16 3.35
CA ILE A 120 -1.36 -7.17 2.33
C ILE A 120 -0.74 -5.84 2.73
N ALA A 121 -0.22 -5.11 1.77
CA ALA A 121 0.20 -3.73 1.92
C ALA A 121 -0.41 -2.87 0.83
N ASP A 122 -0.86 -1.67 1.21
CA ASP A 122 -1.27 -0.63 0.28
C ASP A 122 -0.30 0.54 0.39
N VAL A 123 0.21 0.99 -0.74
CA VAL A 123 1.12 2.13 -0.83
C VAL A 123 0.47 3.20 -1.69
N GLY A 124 0.27 4.38 -1.12
CA GLY A 124 -0.25 5.53 -1.84
C GLY A 124 0.86 6.26 -2.58
N VAL A 125 0.66 6.49 -3.88
CA VAL A 125 1.62 7.18 -4.73
C VAL A 125 0.95 8.27 -5.56
N ASP A 126 1.66 9.35 -5.84
CA ASP A 126 1.32 10.26 -6.92
C ASP A 126 2.19 9.91 -8.12
N LEU A 127 1.57 9.77 -9.29
CA LEU A 127 2.25 9.44 -10.55
C LEU A 127 2.33 10.69 -11.44
N VAL A 128 3.49 10.94 -12.01
CA VAL A 128 3.67 11.93 -13.07
C VAL A 128 3.85 11.20 -14.39
N ASP A 129 2.96 11.43 -15.33
CA ASP A 129 3.13 10.95 -16.69
C ASP A 129 3.44 12.11 -17.65
N SER A 130 4.06 11.80 -18.78
CA SER A 130 4.35 12.73 -19.84
C SER A 130 3.75 12.27 -21.16
N TYR A 131 2.94 13.13 -21.76
CA TYR A 131 2.37 12.91 -23.08
C TYR A 131 2.43 14.20 -23.90
N ASP A 132 3.03 14.13 -25.08
CA ASP A 132 3.18 15.27 -26.02
C ASP A 132 3.85 16.52 -25.38
N ASN A 133 4.86 16.29 -24.52
CA ASN A 133 5.57 17.27 -23.69
C ASN A 133 4.70 18.00 -22.63
N GLU A 134 3.52 17.47 -22.33
CA GLU A 134 2.72 17.90 -21.20
C GLU A 134 2.82 16.87 -20.06
N GLU A 135 3.09 17.35 -18.85
CA GLU A 135 3.10 16.51 -17.65
C GLU A 135 1.74 16.55 -16.97
N LYS A 136 1.30 15.39 -16.54
CA LYS A 136 0.06 15.23 -15.78
C LYS A 136 0.30 14.43 -14.50
N VAL A 137 -0.15 14.99 -13.39
CA VAL A 137 -0.05 14.33 -12.08
C VAL A 137 -1.36 13.61 -11.77
N TYR A 138 -1.26 12.30 -11.49
CA TYR A 138 -2.35 11.49 -10.97
C TYR A 138 -2.10 11.26 -9.49
N LYS A 139 -3.01 11.76 -8.65
CA LYS A 139 -2.86 11.71 -7.21
C LYS A 139 -3.58 10.53 -6.57
N ASP A 140 -3.06 10.12 -5.40
CA ASP A 140 -3.69 9.11 -4.54
C ASP A 140 -3.91 7.77 -5.26
N ILE A 141 -2.99 7.38 -6.14
CA ILE A 141 -2.97 6.04 -6.73
C ILE A 141 -2.58 5.04 -5.64
N ILE A 142 -3.35 3.97 -5.51
CA ILE A 142 -3.05 2.91 -4.56
C ILE A 142 -2.38 1.75 -5.31
N VAL A 143 -1.18 1.38 -4.86
CA VAL A 143 -0.47 0.18 -5.30
C VAL A 143 -0.61 -0.87 -4.21
N SER A 144 -1.34 -1.94 -4.52
CA SER A 144 -1.53 -3.05 -3.59
C SER A 144 -0.44 -4.09 -3.75
N LEU A 145 0.05 -4.61 -2.61
CA LEU A 145 1.05 -5.66 -2.55
C LEU A 145 0.54 -6.84 -1.72
N VAL A 146 1.02 -8.02 -2.07
CA VAL A 146 0.82 -9.25 -1.31
C VAL A 146 2.17 -9.77 -0.82
N LYS A 147 2.19 -10.32 0.39
CA LYS A 147 3.36 -11.00 0.94
C LYS A 147 3.33 -12.46 0.55
N GLU A 148 4.34 -12.92 -0.17
CA GLU A 148 4.47 -14.31 -0.60
C GLU A 148 4.95 -15.23 0.53
N GLU A 149 4.93 -16.54 0.29
CA GLU A 149 5.32 -17.56 1.30
C GLU A 149 6.78 -17.44 1.75
N ASP A 150 7.66 -16.97 0.86
CA ASP A 150 9.07 -16.72 1.16
C ASP A 150 9.29 -15.43 1.99
N GLY A 151 8.21 -14.68 2.27
CA GLY A 151 8.23 -13.44 3.02
C GLY A 151 8.50 -12.19 2.18
N SER A 152 8.72 -12.31 0.87
CA SER A 152 8.89 -11.16 -0.03
C SER A 152 7.56 -10.46 -0.31
N TRP A 153 7.60 -9.15 -0.48
CA TRP A 153 6.47 -8.37 -0.99
C TRP A 153 6.48 -8.39 -2.52
N LYS A 154 5.29 -8.50 -3.11
CA LYS A 154 5.08 -8.48 -4.56
C LYS A 154 3.88 -7.63 -4.90
N ILE A 155 3.92 -6.95 -6.04
CA ILE A 155 2.83 -6.10 -6.52
C ILE A 155 1.70 -6.95 -7.07
N ASN A 156 0.48 -6.66 -6.64
CA ASN A 156 -0.75 -7.23 -7.16
C ASN A 156 -1.22 -6.34 -8.33
N PHE A 157 -0.84 -6.69 -9.55
CA PHE A 157 -0.92 -5.77 -10.70
C PHE A 157 -2.25 -5.89 -11.45
N TRP A 158 -2.81 -7.10 -11.55
CA TRP A 158 -4.01 -7.37 -12.36
C TRP A 158 -5.32 -7.51 -11.58
N ASP A 159 -5.32 -7.35 -10.27
CA ASP A 159 -6.54 -7.41 -9.44
C ASP A 159 -7.42 -6.16 -9.49
#